data_25385c0044bf1d1559b08c50468adf61
#
_entry.id   25385c0044bf1d1559b08c50468adf61
#
_cell.length_a   1.000
_cell.length_b   1.000
_cell.length_c   1.000
_cell.angle_alpha   90.00
_cell.angle_beta   90.00
_cell.angle_gamma   90.00
#
_symmetry.space_group_name_H-M   'P 1'
#
loop_
_entity.id
_entity.type
_entity.pdbx_description
1 polymer ?
#
loop_
_entity_poly.entity_id
_entity_poly.type
_entity_poly.pdbx_seq_one_letter_code
_entity_poly.pdbx_strand_id
1 'polypeptide(L)'
;MRSTVFALYLGIMLLTRTAAGADQQGEITELKKVVEKQNQQIERIMDRVDSLEAELAKKGKHTEEIAEARPPKTASWVERIKLHGDLRYRHELIKAEGNDDRNRHRIRARVGFDANVTDTVDIGFQIATGSDDPVSTNQTLDGGFSSKDVWIDLAYFDWHPEKVFDLHVIGGKMKNPFYRPGKTELIWDGDLRPEGVAAKYSKTLGNWDLVTNLGGFWAEERSAGADIGLFGAQIGVKYSFPLLGNKGHILIGGSYYDYGNTKGNSPLYDPADAFGNSVDAGGNYRFDYDLVESFAELSFKVNDIPVSLFGNYVMNTAPGAKEDRGWLAGLTVGKCKVPHSWAFRYNYRDIEADAVLGVFTDSDFIGGGTDGRGHEIGFDYQIAKHCKAGISYFYNKREISSGEKGYQRLQLDLVFKF
;
A
#
# COMPACT_ATOMS: atom_id res chain seq x y z
N MET A 1 -34.73 0.12 -26.94
CA MET A 1 -34.70 -1.15 -27.70
C MET A 1 -35.67 -1.23 -28.88
N ARG A 2 -36.87 -0.62 -28.86
CA ARG A 2 -37.79 -0.62 -30.03
C ARG A 2 -37.28 0.07 -31.29
N SER A 3 -36.38 1.07 -31.19
CA SER A 3 -35.81 1.81 -32.33
C SER A 3 -34.76 1.05 -33.14
N THR A 4 -34.05 0.10 -32.53
CA THR A 4 -32.97 -0.68 -33.19
C THR A 4 -33.50 -1.80 -34.06
N VAL A 5 -34.64 -2.39 -33.69
CA VAL A 5 -35.33 -3.44 -34.45
C VAL A 5 -35.95 -2.86 -35.74
N PHE A 6 -36.44 -1.63 -35.68
CA PHE A 6 -37.04 -0.92 -36.82
C PHE A 6 -35.98 -0.57 -37.91
N ALA A 7 -34.76 -0.24 -37.51
CA ALA A 7 -33.65 0.07 -38.40
C ALA A 7 -33.14 -1.19 -39.17
N LEU A 8 -33.21 -2.36 -38.55
CA LEU A 8 -32.83 -3.61 -39.21
C LEU A 8 -33.86 -4.03 -40.31
N TYR A 9 -35.14 -3.76 -40.07
CA TYR A 9 -36.22 -4.06 -41.01
C TYR A 9 -36.16 -3.19 -42.29
N LEU A 10 -35.77 -1.93 -42.16
CA LEU A 10 -35.61 -0.99 -43.26
C LEU A 10 -34.38 -1.32 -44.12
N GLY A 11 -33.31 -1.83 -43.54
CA GLY A 11 -32.08 -2.24 -44.24
C GLY A 11 -32.27 -3.47 -45.14
N ILE A 12 -33.08 -4.42 -44.70
CA ILE A 12 -33.35 -5.66 -45.44
C ILE A 12 -34.33 -5.39 -46.62
N MET A 13 -35.30 -4.45 -46.51
CA MET A 13 -36.20 -4.09 -47.61
C MET A 13 -35.51 -3.31 -48.75
N LEU A 14 -34.43 -2.60 -48.49
CA LEU A 14 -33.68 -1.83 -49.50
C LEU A 14 -32.73 -2.71 -50.32
N LEU A 15 -32.27 -3.83 -49.79
CA LEU A 15 -31.37 -4.77 -50.47
C LEU A 15 -32.10 -5.74 -51.46
N THR A 16 -33.44 -5.84 -51.39
CA THR A 16 -34.22 -6.75 -52.26
C THR A 16 -34.69 -6.14 -53.59
N ARG A 17 -34.29 -4.88 -53.89
CA ARG A 17 -34.79 -4.18 -55.09
C ARG A 17 -33.88 -4.16 -56.33
N THR A 18 -32.72 -4.79 -56.28
CA THR A 18 -31.78 -4.76 -57.41
C THR A 18 -31.13 -6.12 -57.67
N ALA A 19 -31.86 -7.16 -58.11
CA ALA A 19 -31.33 -8.20 -58.98
C ALA A 19 -32.44 -9.16 -59.39
N ALA A 20 -32.78 -9.20 -60.67
CA ALA A 20 -33.76 -10.11 -61.27
C ALA A 20 -33.06 -11.31 -61.91
N GLY A 21 -33.39 -12.51 -61.43
CA GLY A 21 -33.03 -13.80 -62.04
C GLY A 21 -33.85 -14.91 -61.40
N ALA A 22 -34.42 -15.81 -62.16
CA ALA A 22 -35.41 -16.82 -61.75
C ALA A 22 -34.90 -17.80 -60.65
N ASP A 23 -33.61 -17.89 -60.43
CA ASP A 23 -33.01 -18.74 -59.36
C ASP A 23 -32.98 -18.08 -57.98
N GLN A 24 -33.03 -16.76 -57.95
CA GLN A 24 -33.03 -15.99 -56.69
C GLN A 24 -34.39 -15.97 -55.96
N GLN A 25 -35.49 -16.28 -56.67
CA GLN A 25 -36.84 -16.28 -56.10
C GLN A 25 -37.02 -17.42 -55.08
N GLY A 26 -36.33 -18.54 -55.26
CA GLY A 26 -36.28 -19.67 -54.35
C GLY A 26 -35.54 -19.32 -53.05
N GLU A 27 -34.33 -18.73 -53.17
CA GLU A 27 -33.52 -18.29 -52.01
C GLU A 27 -34.20 -17.19 -51.20
N ILE A 28 -34.82 -16.23 -51.87
CA ILE A 28 -35.58 -15.17 -51.17
C ILE A 28 -36.76 -15.77 -50.40
N THR A 29 -37.41 -16.80 -50.89
CA THR A 29 -38.54 -17.45 -50.20
C THR A 29 -38.04 -18.26 -48.99
N GLU A 30 -36.90 -18.93 -49.09
CA GLU A 30 -36.28 -19.60 -47.96
C GLU A 30 -35.78 -18.62 -46.88
N LEU A 31 -35.11 -17.54 -47.30
CA LEU A 31 -34.68 -16.47 -46.37
C LEU A 31 -35.86 -15.83 -45.63
N LYS A 32 -37.00 -15.60 -46.33
CA LYS A 32 -38.21 -15.11 -45.68
C LYS A 32 -38.74 -16.08 -44.63
N LYS A 33 -38.73 -17.39 -44.88
CA LYS A 33 -39.15 -18.40 -43.88
C LYS A 33 -38.19 -18.43 -42.69
N VAL A 34 -36.87 -18.26 -42.90
CA VAL A 34 -35.90 -18.20 -41.81
C VAL A 34 -36.08 -16.94 -40.97
N VAL A 35 -36.31 -15.80 -41.61
CA VAL A 35 -36.60 -14.51 -40.91
C VAL A 35 -37.87 -14.59 -40.10
N GLU A 36 -38.92 -15.21 -40.67
CA GLU A 36 -40.23 -15.40 -39.99
C GLU A 36 -40.09 -16.30 -38.74
N LYS A 37 -39.29 -17.40 -38.89
CA LYS A 37 -38.98 -18.29 -37.79
C LYS A 37 -38.13 -17.58 -36.69
N GLN A 38 -37.19 -16.74 -37.07
CA GLN A 38 -36.42 -15.93 -36.13
C GLN A 38 -37.26 -14.88 -35.42
N ASN A 39 -38.17 -14.23 -36.14
CA ASN A 39 -39.11 -13.29 -35.53
C ASN A 39 -40.02 -13.96 -34.48
N GLN A 40 -40.54 -15.16 -34.78
CA GLN A 40 -41.33 -15.94 -33.81
C GLN A 40 -40.48 -16.34 -32.57
N GLN A 41 -39.19 -16.63 -32.77
CA GLN A 41 -38.29 -16.86 -31.64
C GLN A 41 -38.03 -15.61 -30.81
N ILE A 42 -37.86 -14.47 -31.45
CA ILE A 42 -37.68 -13.17 -30.78
C ILE A 42 -38.91 -12.82 -29.97
N GLU A 43 -40.14 -12.99 -30.52
CA GLU A 43 -41.38 -12.78 -29.79
C GLU A 43 -41.46 -13.68 -28.53
N ARG A 44 -41.18 -14.96 -28.65
CA ARG A 44 -41.15 -15.88 -27.50
C ARG A 44 -40.12 -15.47 -26.43
N ILE A 45 -38.94 -14.97 -26.86
CA ILE A 45 -37.94 -14.46 -25.93
C ILE A 45 -38.42 -13.18 -25.26
N MET A 46 -39.08 -12.28 -26.00
CA MET A 46 -39.64 -11.06 -25.43
C MET A 46 -40.72 -11.37 -24.39
N ASP A 47 -41.66 -12.28 -24.71
CA ASP A 47 -42.70 -12.73 -23.77
C ASP A 47 -42.08 -13.35 -22.50
N ARG A 48 -40.99 -14.08 -22.66
CA ARG A 48 -40.25 -14.67 -21.52
C ARG A 48 -39.54 -13.62 -20.68
N VAL A 49 -38.96 -12.59 -21.31
CA VAL A 49 -38.35 -11.45 -20.62
C VAL A 49 -39.41 -10.67 -19.84
N ASP A 50 -40.56 -10.37 -20.46
CA ASP A 50 -41.66 -9.66 -19.78
C ASP A 50 -42.18 -10.47 -18.60
N SER A 51 -42.28 -11.81 -18.75
CA SER A 51 -42.69 -12.70 -17.64
C SER A 51 -41.67 -12.73 -16.51
N LEU A 52 -40.39 -12.73 -16.81
CA LEU A 52 -39.29 -12.68 -15.81
C LEU A 52 -39.18 -11.31 -15.14
N GLU A 53 -39.42 -10.22 -15.86
CA GLU A 53 -39.53 -8.87 -15.27
C GLU A 53 -40.73 -8.75 -14.32
N ALA A 54 -41.85 -9.34 -14.66
CA ALA A 54 -43.03 -9.40 -13.79
C ALA A 54 -42.79 -10.28 -12.54
N GLU A 55 -42.07 -11.40 -12.68
CA GLU A 55 -41.66 -12.22 -11.54
C GLU A 55 -40.63 -11.49 -10.64
N LEU A 56 -39.65 -10.78 -11.24
CA LEU A 56 -38.68 -9.94 -10.50
C LEU A 56 -39.38 -8.79 -9.77
N ALA A 57 -40.36 -8.14 -10.39
CA ALA A 57 -41.13 -7.08 -9.75
C ALA A 57 -42.00 -7.62 -8.57
N LYS A 58 -42.52 -8.85 -8.68
CA LYS A 58 -43.21 -9.52 -7.58
C LYS A 58 -42.28 -9.92 -6.45
N LYS A 59 -41.07 -10.44 -6.79
CA LYS A 59 -40.02 -10.75 -5.81
C LYS A 59 -39.47 -9.48 -5.16
N GLY A 60 -39.31 -8.39 -5.92
CA GLY A 60 -38.90 -7.09 -5.39
C GLY A 60 -39.88 -6.55 -4.34
N LYS A 61 -41.20 -6.63 -4.59
CA LYS A 61 -42.22 -6.24 -3.62
C LYS A 61 -42.24 -7.14 -2.38
N HIS A 62 -41.99 -8.43 -2.54
CA HIS A 62 -41.90 -9.36 -1.41
C HIS A 62 -40.59 -9.14 -0.60
N THR A 63 -39.54 -8.64 -1.24
CA THR A 63 -38.30 -8.26 -0.58
C THR A 63 -38.43 -6.91 0.14
N GLU A 64 -39.25 -5.98 -0.37
CA GLU A 64 -39.59 -4.74 0.32
C GLU A 64 -40.52 -4.98 1.53
N GLU A 65 -41.48 -5.89 1.46
CA GLU A 65 -42.27 -6.31 2.62
C GLU A 65 -41.45 -7.04 3.70
N ILE A 66 -40.39 -7.79 3.30
CA ILE A 66 -39.44 -8.41 4.25
C ILE A 66 -38.45 -7.35 4.79
N ALA A 67 -38.15 -6.28 4.04
CA ALA A 67 -37.32 -5.17 4.48
C ALA A 67 -38.04 -4.21 5.45
N GLU A 68 -39.39 -4.15 5.43
CA GLU A 68 -40.19 -3.46 6.46
C GLU A 68 -40.42 -4.29 7.73
N ALA A 69 -40.22 -5.61 7.69
CA ALA A 69 -39.95 -6.39 8.89
C ALA A 69 -38.58 -5.93 9.41
N ARG A 70 -38.61 -5.10 10.48
CA ARG A 70 -37.39 -4.57 11.18
C ARG A 70 -36.19 -5.52 10.94
N PRO A 71 -35.10 -5.04 10.37
CA PRO A 71 -33.89 -5.89 10.24
C PRO A 71 -33.66 -6.48 11.63
N PRO A 72 -33.33 -7.78 11.73
CA PRO A 72 -32.98 -8.36 13.02
C PRO A 72 -31.97 -7.36 13.60
N LYS A 73 -32.19 -6.89 14.87
CA LYS A 73 -31.25 -5.97 15.53
C LYS A 73 -29.89 -6.59 15.32
N THR A 74 -29.17 -6.13 14.28
CA THR A 74 -27.78 -6.50 14.07
C THR A 74 -27.13 -6.27 15.41
N ALA A 75 -26.58 -7.31 16.01
CA ALA A 75 -26.10 -7.20 17.37
C ALA A 75 -25.23 -5.96 17.40
N SER A 76 -25.46 -5.03 18.31
CA SER A 76 -24.85 -3.69 18.35
C SER A 76 -23.31 -3.70 18.25
N TRP A 77 -22.71 -4.86 18.49
CA TRP A 77 -21.26 -5.10 18.34
C TRP A 77 -20.80 -5.19 16.87
N VAL A 78 -21.66 -5.67 15.94
CA VAL A 78 -21.31 -5.78 14.50
C VAL A 78 -21.12 -4.37 13.89
N GLU A 79 -21.88 -3.39 14.33
CA GLU A 79 -21.75 -1.99 13.88
C GLU A 79 -20.44 -1.35 14.32
N ARG A 80 -19.78 -1.93 15.32
CA ARG A 80 -18.49 -1.48 15.86
C ARG A 80 -17.29 -2.10 15.16
N ILE A 81 -17.49 -3.04 14.22
CA ILE A 81 -16.42 -3.72 13.48
C ILE A 81 -16.37 -3.19 12.05
N LYS A 82 -15.20 -2.75 11.63
CA LYS A 82 -14.90 -2.33 10.25
C LYS A 82 -13.93 -3.31 9.62
N LEU A 83 -14.42 -4.09 8.66
CA LEU A 83 -13.58 -4.96 7.84
C LEU A 83 -12.84 -4.14 6.79
N HIS A 84 -11.57 -4.49 6.55
CA HIS A 84 -10.76 -3.89 5.51
C HIS A 84 -9.75 -4.89 4.95
N GLY A 85 -9.26 -4.62 3.75
CA GLY A 85 -8.24 -5.46 3.16
C GLY A 85 -7.75 -4.97 1.81
N ASP A 86 -6.74 -5.65 1.30
CA ASP A 86 -6.25 -5.47 -0.05
C ASP A 86 -5.73 -6.78 -0.66
N LEU A 87 -5.84 -6.86 -1.99
CA LEU A 87 -5.16 -7.84 -2.82
C LEU A 87 -4.29 -7.08 -3.80
N ARG A 88 -2.98 -7.39 -3.83
CA ARG A 88 -2.04 -6.90 -4.83
C ARG A 88 -1.48 -8.06 -5.63
N TYR A 89 -1.49 -7.93 -6.94
CA TYR A 89 -0.71 -8.72 -7.86
C TYR A 89 0.43 -7.87 -8.38
N ARG A 90 1.66 -8.38 -8.31
CA ARG A 90 2.88 -7.68 -8.69
C ARG A 90 3.69 -8.52 -9.67
N HIS A 91 4.14 -7.90 -10.75
CA HIS A 91 5.19 -8.40 -11.61
C HIS A 91 6.47 -7.61 -11.38
N GLU A 92 7.62 -8.29 -11.23
CA GLU A 92 8.90 -7.68 -10.97
C GLU A 92 9.98 -8.16 -11.93
N LEU A 93 10.76 -7.21 -12.45
CA LEU A 93 12.00 -7.45 -13.17
C LEU A 93 13.14 -6.84 -12.36
N ILE A 94 14.13 -7.65 -11.99
CA ILE A 94 15.28 -7.23 -11.18
C ILE A 94 16.54 -7.55 -11.95
N LYS A 95 17.42 -6.54 -12.08
CA LYS A 95 18.77 -6.64 -12.63
C LYS A 95 19.75 -6.18 -11.58
N ALA A 96 20.57 -7.10 -11.08
CA ALA A 96 21.56 -6.83 -10.08
C ALA A 96 22.92 -7.28 -10.63
N GLU A 97 23.86 -6.35 -10.75
CA GLU A 97 25.20 -6.65 -11.26
C GLU A 97 25.85 -7.77 -10.46
N GLY A 98 26.41 -8.75 -11.16
CA GLY A 98 27.00 -9.95 -10.57
C GLY A 98 25.98 -11.09 -10.31
N ASN A 99 24.71 -10.90 -10.59
CA ASN A 99 23.68 -11.94 -10.46
C ASN A 99 22.90 -12.09 -11.78
N ASP A 100 22.23 -13.23 -11.95
CA ASP A 100 21.30 -13.43 -13.05
C ASP A 100 20.08 -12.51 -12.95
N ASP A 101 19.57 -12.06 -14.08
CA ASP A 101 18.31 -11.29 -14.17
C ASP A 101 17.17 -12.11 -13.56
N ARG A 102 16.40 -11.52 -12.66
CA ARG A 102 15.27 -12.16 -11.98
C ARG A 102 13.94 -11.61 -12.46
N ASN A 103 13.09 -12.51 -12.90
CA ASN A 103 11.71 -12.22 -13.28
C ASN A 103 10.78 -13.02 -12.37
N ARG A 104 9.87 -12.35 -11.65
CA ARG A 104 8.97 -13.02 -10.71
C ARG A 104 7.61 -12.36 -10.63
N HIS A 105 6.63 -13.16 -10.24
CA HIS A 105 5.30 -12.72 -9.90
C HIS A 105 5.09 -12.88 -8.40
N ARG A 106 4.44 -11.90 -7.78
CA ARG A 106 4.16 -11.90 -6.34
C ARG A 106 2.70 -11.54 -6.09
N ILE A 107 2.17 -12.06 -5.00
CA ILE A 107 0.88 -11.63 -4.46
C ILE A 107 1.08 -11.06 -3.06
N ARG A 108 0.17 -10.19 -2.67
CA ARG A 108 -0.08 -9.81 -1.30
C ARG A 108 -1.58 -9.79 -1.06
N ALA A 109 -2.04 -10.54 -0.08
CA ALA A 109 -3.42 -10.48 0.39
C ALA A 109 -3.41 -10.12 1.88
N ARG A 110 -4.16 -9.11 2.26
CA ARG A 110 -4.33 -8.68 3.65
C ARG A 110 -5.81 -8.56 3.97
N VAL A 111 -6.20 -9.10 5.12
CA VAL A 111 -7.55 -9.01 5.65
C VAL A 111 -7.46 -8.68 7.13
N GLY A 112 -8.19 -7.68 7.55
CA GLY A 112 -8.20 -7.24 8.94
C GLY A 112 -9.49 -6.58 9.34
N PHE A 113 -9.59 -6.26 10.62
CA PHE A 113 -10.66 -5.47 11.16
C PHE A 113 -10.16 -4.49 12.22
N ASP A 114 -10.86 -3.37 12.34
CA ASP A 114 -10.79 -2.48 13.48
C ASP A 114 -12.10 -2.58 14.24
N ALA A 115 -12.07 -2.67 15.58
CA ALA A 115 -13.26 -2.76 16.40
C ALA A 115 -13.20 -1.79 17.59
N ASN A 116 -14.27 -1.01 17.76
CA ASN A 116 -14.45 -0.15 18.94
C ASN A 116 -14.96 -1.02 20.10
N VAL A 117 -14.09 -1.34 21.05
CA VAL A 117 -14.42 -2.17 22.23
C VAL A 117 -15.20 -1.35 23.26
N THR A 118 -14.72 -0.14 23.53
CA THR A 118 -15.38 0.89 24.35
C THR A 118 -15.28 2.23 23.64
N ASP A 119 -15.82 3.28 24.25
CA ASP A 119 -15.70 4.65 23.73
C ASP A 119 -14.26 5.19 23.77
N THR A 120 -13.36 4.51 24.47
CA THR A 120 -11.95 4.92 24.67
C THR A 120 -10.94 3.85 24.29
N VAL A 121 -11.36 2.68 23.81
CA VAL A 121 -10.47 1.57 23.45
C VAL A 121 -10.89 0.96 22.14
N ASP A 122 -9.99 1.01 21.19
CA ASP A 122 -10.08 0.30 19.92
C ASP A 122 -9.11 -0.88 19.88
N ILE A 123 -9.41 -1.90 19.11
CA ILE A 123 -8.50 -2.98 18.77
C ILE A 123 -8.37 -3.09 17.25
N GLY A 124 -7.19 -3.45 16.79
CA GLY A 124 -6.92 -3.76 15.41
C GLY A 124 -6.29 -5.12 15.25
N PHE A 125 -6.76 -5.87 14.26
CA PHE A 125 -6.19 -7.16 13.90
C PHE A 125 -6.09 -7.29 12.39
N GLN A 126 -4.97 -7.83 11.89
CA GLN A 126 -4.77 -8.08 10.45
C GLN A 126 -3.90 -9.30 10.24
N ILE A 127 -4.27 -10.13 9.29
CA ILE A 127 -3.44 -11.17 8.72
C ILE A 127 -2.97 -10.75 7.32
N ALA A 128 -1.78 -11.20 6.94
CA ALA A 128 -1.18 -10.94 5.63
C ALA A 128 -0.50 -12.19 5.07
N THR A 129 -0.48 -12.33 3.76
CA THR A 129 0.46 -13.25 3.10
C THR A 129 1.90 -12.78 3.32
N GLY A 130 2.88 -13.66 3.13
CA GLY A 130 4.31 -13.33 3.23
C GLY A 130 5.10 -14.45 3.89
N SER A 131 6.30 -14.13 4.31
CA SER A 131 7.14 -14.92 5.19
C SER A 131 7.25 -14.21 6.55
N ASP A 132 8.17 -14.65 7.37
CA ASP A 132 8.59 -13.99 8.62
C ASP A 132 9.44 -12.72 8.39
N ASP A 133 9.73 -12.36 7.13
CA ASP A 133 10.45 -11.13 6.74
C ASP A 133 9.75 -9.89 7.32
N PRO A 134 10.41 -9.10 8.20
CA PRO A 134 9.80 -7.98 8.90
C PRO A 134 9.40 -6.81 7.97
N VAL A 135 9.96 -6.76 6.76
CA VAL A 135 9.76 -5.66 5.81
C VAL A 135 9.05 -6.08 4.52
N SER A 136 8.45 -7.29 4.48
CA SER A 136 7.72 -7.73 3.29
C SER A 136 6.54 -8.64 3.58
N THR A 137 5.34 -8.22 3.20
CA THR A 137 4.12 -9.05 3.19
C THR A 137 3.86 -9.70 1.82
N ASN A 138 4.84 -9.69 0.91
CA ASN A 138 4.72 -10.27 -0.42
C ASN A 138 5.07 -11.75 -0.43
N GLN A 139 4.26 -12.55 -1.10
CA GLN A 139 4.50 -13.96 -1.37
C GLN A 139 4.84 -14.18 -2.85
N THR A 140 5.99 -14.77 -3.14
CA THR A 140 6.38 -15.12 -4.50
C THR A 140 5.55 -16.30 -5.02
N LEU A 141 5.10 -16.24 -6.28
CA LEU A 141 4.41 -17.32 -6.95
C LEU A 141 5.45 -18.27 -7.57
N ASP A 142 5.83 -19.27 -6.83
CA ASP A 142 6.88 -20.25 -7.14
C ASP A 142 6.55 -21.60 -6.48
N GLY A 143 7.50 -22.52 -6.45
CA GLY A 143 7.41 -23.74 -5.66
C GLY A 143 6.41 -24.78 -6.20
N GLY A 144 6.17 -24.85 -7.53
CA GLY A 144 5.33 -25.89 -8.14
C GLY A 144 3.87 -25.83 -7.69
N PHE A 145 3.30 -24.61 -7.56
CA PHE A 145 1.92 -24.35 -7.09
C PHE A 145 1.65 -24.71 -5.62
N SER A 146 2.71 -24.74 -4.80
CA SER A 146 2.58 -24.99 -3.35
C SER A 146 1.70 -23.93 -2.66
N SER A 147 1.12 -24.28 -1.53
CA SER A 147 0.39 -23.36 -0.65
C SER A 147 1.28 -22.21 -0.20
N LYS A 148 0.66 -21.09 0.15
CA LYS A 148 1.34 -19.86 0.60
C LYS A 148 0.99 -19.57 2.05
N ASP A 149 1.97 -19.07 2.81
CA ASP A 149 1.82 -18.80 4.23
C ASP A 149 1.03 -17.52 4.50
N VAL A 150 0.42 -17.47 5.67
CA VAL A 150 -0.33 -16.31 6.19
C VAL A 150 0.12 -16.07 7.62
N TRP A 151 0.44 -14.81 7.95
CA TRP A 151 1.01 -14.39 9.22
C TRP A 151 0.17 -13.32 9.90
N ILE A 152 0.33 -13.16 11.21
CA ILE A 152 -0.22 -12.01 11.92
C ILE A 152 0.59 -10.78 11.54
N ASP A 153 -0.05 -9.83 10.84
CA ASP A 153 0.57 -8.55 10.47
C ASP A 153 0.32 -7.47 11.53
N LEU A 154 -0.89 -7.42 12.10
CA LEU A 154 -1.24 -6.48 13.16
C LEU A 154 -2.06 -7.20 14.25
N ALA A 155 -1.76 -6.88 15.52
CA ALA A 155 -2.55 -7.28 16.68
C ALA A 155 -2.29 -6.29 17.82
N TYR A 156 -3.14 -5.27 17.98
CA TYR A 156 -2.91 -4.17 18.90
C TYR A 156 -4.20 -3.66 19.53
N PHE A 157 -4.06 -2.99 20.66
CA PHE A 157 -5.08 -2.09 21.21
C PHE A 157 -4.63 -0.64 21.06
N ASP A 158 -5.57 0.29 20.99
CA ASP A 158 -5.39 1.74 21.00
C ASP A 158 -6.29 2.34 22.09
N TRP A 159 -5.67 2.83 23.17
CA TRP A 159 -6.37 3.53 24.22
C TRP A 159 -6.27 5.04 24.02
N HIS A 160 -7.43 5.70 23.87
CA HIS A 160 -7.56 7.13 23.66
C HIS A 160 -8.48 7.73 24.71
N PRO A 161 -7.92 8.25 25.83
CA PRO A 161 -8.69 8.73 26.97
C PRO A 161 -9.45 10.02 26.65
N GLU A 162 -10.72 10.11 27.05
CA GLU A 162 -11.59 11.27 26.78
C GLU A 162 -11.05 12.60 27.35
N LYS A 163 -10.30 12.55 28.47
CA LYS A 163 -9.80 13.75 29.16
C LYS A 163 -8.58 14.39 28.50
N VAL A 164 -7.88 13.66 27.64
CA VAL A 164 -6.68 14.14 26.92
C VAL A 164 -6.93 13.93 25.44
N PHE A 165 -7.49 14.96 24.81
CA PHE A 165 -7.78 14.92 23.37
C PHE A 165 -6.51 14.62 22.57
N ASP A 166 -6.64 13.82 21.53
CA ASP A 166 -5.59 13.44 20.60
C ASP A 166 -4.39 12.70 21.22
N LEU A 167 -4.54 12.12 22.42
CA LEU A 167 -3.60 11.15 22.98
C LEU A 167 -4.05 9.73 22.62
N HIS A 168 -3.14 8.94 22.05
CA HIS A 168 -3.30 7.53 21.76
C HIS A 168 -2.17 6.74 22.42
N VAL A 169 -2.48 5.72 23.20
CA VAL A 169 -1.52 4.76 23.73
C VAL A 169 -1.80 3.40 23.09
N ILE A 170 -0.86 2.95 22.29
CA ILE A 170 -1.01 1.76 21.45
C ILE A 170 -0.10 0.66 21.99
N GLY A 171 -0.61 -0.54 22.17
CA GLY A 171 0.19 -1.68 22.64
C GLY A 171 -0.05 -2.93 21.80
N GLY A 172 1.02 -3.66 21.50
CA GLY A 172 1.01 -4.88 20.67
C GLY A 172 1.85 -4.76 19.41
N LYS A 173 1.52 -5.56 18.37
CA LYS A 173 2.12 -5.49 17.03
C LYS A 173 1.34 -4.46 16.20
N MET A 174 1.94 -3.31 15.90
CA MET A 174 1.23 -2.13 15.41
C MET A 174 1.83 -1.56 14.13
N LYS A 175 1.08 -0.68 13.45
CA LYS A 175 1.67 0.18 12.40
C LYS A 175 2.71 1.09 13.03
N ASN A 176 3.82 1.31 12.30
CA ASN A 176 4.87 2.20 12.78
C ASN A 176 4.28 3.58 13.17
N PRO A 177 4.42 4.00 14.44
CA PRO A 177 3.81 5.24 14.95
C PRO A 177 4.52 6.51 14.50
N PHE A 178 5.77 6.41 14.04
CA PHE A 178 6.59 7.56 13.65
C PHE A 178 6.18 8.10 12.28
N TYR A 179 6.17 9.42 12.18
CA TYR A 179 5.90 10.11 10.92
C TYR A 179 7.08 9.92 9.94
N ARG A 180 6.76 9.64 8.70
CA ARG A 180 7.73 9.54 7.60
C ARG A 180 7.38 10.60 6.53
N PRO A 181 8.28 11.56 6.24
CA PRO A 181 8.01 12.62 5.25
C PRO A 181 7.81 12.00 3.87
N GLY A 182 6.79 12.45 3.14
CA GLY A 182 6.45 11.87 1.84
C GLY A 182 6.09 10.38 1.87
N LYS A 183 5.97 9.76 3.04
CA LYS A 183 5.86 8.30 3.27
C LYS A 183 7.07 7.53 2.76
N THR A 184 8.23 8.15 2.79
CA THR A 184 9.50 7.55 2.37
C THR A 184 9.99 6.50 3.36
N GLU A 185 10.93 5.68 2.91
CA GLU A 185 11.40 4.49 3.60
C GLU A 185 12.92 4.53 3.81
N LEU A 186 13.44 5.69 4.24
CA LEU A 186 14.86 5.86 4.53
C LEU A 186 15.30 5.05 5.75
N ILE A 187 14.50 5.09 6.83
CA ILE A 187 14.79 4.40 8.10
C ILE A 187 13.90 3.16 8.23
N TRP A 188 12.63 3.29 7.83
CA TRP A 188 11.57 2.30 8.07
C TRP A 188 10.85 1.91 6.79
N ASP A 189 10.80 0.63 6.49
CA ASP A 189 9.92 0.08 5.45
C ASP A 189 8.44 0.32 5.79
N GLY A 190 7.60 0.42 4.78
CA GLY A 190 6.16 0.61 4.91
C GLY A 190 5.42 -0.59 5.49
N ASP A 191 5.98 -1.77 5.34
CA ASP A 191 5.42 -3.02 5.86
C ASP A 191 5.97 -3.38 7.26
N LEU A 192 6.95 -2.63 7.82
CA LEU A 192 7.45 -2.85 9.18
C LEU A 192 6.37 -2.62 10.24
N ARG A 193 6.21 -3.56 11.16
CA ARG A 193 5.23 -3.55 12.26
C ARG A 193 5.92 -3.70 13.60
N PRO A 194 6.29 -2.60 14.27
CA PRO A 194 6.92 -2.65 15.59
C PRO A 194 6.05 -3.36 16.63
N GLU A 195 6.71 -4.04 17.56
CA GLU A 195 6.09 -4.81 18.64
C GLU A 195 6.47 -4.21 19.99
N GLY A 196 5.48 -3.66 20.71
CA GLY A 196 5.73 -2.98 21.98
C GLY A 196 4.63 -2.00 22.35
N VAL A 197 5.04 -0.83 22.87
CA VAL A 197 4.11 0.23 23.30
C VAL A 197 4.52 1.56 22.66
N ALA A 198 3.53 2.31 22.17
CA ALA A 198 3.73 3.66 21.64
C ALA A 198 2.71 4.64 22.22
N ALA A 199 3.12 5.90 22.35
CA ALA A 199 2.23 7.01 22.65
C ALA A 199 2.30 8.03 21.52
N LYS A 200 1.15 8.45 21.01
CA LYS A 200 1.02 9.48 19.98
C LYS A 200 0.19 10.61 20.54
N TYR A 201 0.67 11.83 20.36
CA TYR A 201 -0.05 13.02 20.81
C TYR A 201 -0.01 14.08 19.71
N SER A 202 -1.13 14.73 19.46
CA SER A 202 -1.20 15.88 18.57
C SER A 202 -1.98 17.03 19.23
N LYS A 203 -1.65 18.27 18.87
CA LYS A 203 -2.37 19.44 19.36
C LYS A 203 -2.37 20.54 18.31
N THR A 204 -3.58 21.00 17.96
CA THR A 204 -3.77 22.13 17.07
C THR A 204 -3.90 23.44 17.86
N LEU A 205 -3.10 24.44 17.50
CA LEU A 205 -3.06 25.78 18.08
C LEU A 205 -3.13 26.82 16.96
N GLY A 206 -4.34 27.18 16.53
CA GLY A 206 -4.56 28.06 15.39
C GLY A 206 -4.03 27.48 14.09
N ASN A 207 -3.01 28.06 13.51
CA ASN A 207 -2.37 27.56 12.27
C ASN A 207 -1.23 26.57 12.53
N TRP A 208 -0.95 26.24 13.79
CA TRP A 208 0.11 25.34 14.20
C TRP A 208 -0.46 24.02 14.67
N ASP A 209 0.13 22.92 14.22
CA ASP A 209 -0.12 21.58 14.77
C ASP A 209 1.20 21.04 15.33
N LEU A 210 1.19 20.65 16.60
CA LEU A 210 2.26 19.90 17.25
C LEU A 210 1.96 18.42 17.10
N VAL A 211 2.95 17.60 16.72
CA VAL A 211 2.86 16.15 16.67
C VAL A 211 4.03 15.56 17.46
N THR A 212 3.73 14.65 18.38
CA THR A 212 4.73 13.95 19.19
C THR A 212 4.44 12.46 19.19
N ASN A 213 5.45 11.66 18.95
CA ASN A 213 5.37 10.20 18.99
C ASN A 213 6.50 9.65 19.85
N LEU A 214 6.16 8.75 20.76
CA LEU A 214 7.10 8.04 21.62
C LEU A 214 6.88 6.54 21.42
N GLY A 215 7.93 5.72 21.53
CA GLY A 215 7.79 4.28 21.41
C GLY A 215 8.90 3.53 22.15
N GLY A 216 8.54 2.37 22.69
CA GLY A 216 9.46 1.39 23.21
C GLY A 216 9.06 0.02 22.65
N PHE A 217 9.99 -0.65 21.94
CA PHE A 217 9.71 -1.87 21.20
C PHE A 217 10.77 -2.92 21.49
N TRP A 218 10.37 -4.19 21.40
CA TRP A 218 11.26 -5.32 21.42
C TRP A 218 11.65 -5.66 19.97
N ALA A 219 12.88 -5.30 19.57
CA ALA A 219 13.39 -5.68 18.26
C ALA A 219 13.78 -7.15 18.22
N GLU A 220 14.35 -7.68 19.32
CA GLU A 220 14.62 -9.09 19.51
C GLU A 220 14.68 -9.45 21.00
N GLU A 221 13.91 -10.47 21.41
CA GLU A 221 14.01 -11.11 22.73
C GLU A 221 14.95 -12.32 22.61
N ARG A 222 15.90 -12.44 23.54
CA ARG A 222 16.90 -13.51 23.55
C ARG A 222 16.86 -14.26 24.87
N SER A 223 16.53 -15.53 24.84
CA SER A 223 16.54 -16.41 26.03
C SER A 223 17.94 -16.54 26.68
N ALA A 224 19.00 -16.25 25.93
CA ALA A 224 20.38 -16.21 26.42
C ALA A 224 21.10 -15.01 25.77
N GLY A 225 21.49 -14.04 26.58
CA GLY A 225 22.12 -12.82 26.12
C GLY A 225 21.29 -11.57 26.44
N ALA A 226 21.71 -10.43 25.91
CA ALA A 226 20.96 -9.18 26.08
C ALA A 226 19.93 -9.04 24.95
N ASP A 227 18.71 -8.65 25.31
CA ASP A 227 17.67 -8.27 24.36
C ASP A 227 18.07 -7.03 23.57
N ILE A 228 17.62 -6.95 22.33
CA ILE A 228 17.72 -5.73 21.52
C ILE A 228 16.38 -4.99 21.62
N GLY A 229 16.38 -3.85 22.31
CA GLY A 229 15.26 -2.94 22.36
C GLY A 229 15.41 -1.80 21.37
N LEU A 230 14.29 -1.17 21.02
CA LEU A 230 14.25 0.10 20.29
C LEU A 230 13.44 1.10 21.08
N PHE A 231 14.05 2.22 21.46
CA PHE A 231 13.37 3.37 22.02
C PHE A 231 13.38 4.51 21.02
N GLY A 232 12.22 5.14 20.79
CA GLY A 232 12.09 6.22 19.83
C GLY A 232 11.30 7.40 20.37
N ALA A 233 11.76 8.61 20.06
CA ALA A 233 11.07 9.85 20.33
C ALA A 233 11.08 10.73 19.09
N GLN A 234 9.94 11.27 18.71
CA GLN A 234 9.79 12.13 17.53
C GLN A 234 8.92 13.33 17.88
N ILE A 235 9.31 14.50 17.40
CA ILE A 235 8.54 15.73 17.48
C ILE A 235 8.48 16.39 16.11
N GLY A 236 7.30 16.93 15.75
CA GLY A 236 7.12 17.70 14.53
C GLY A 236 6.19 18.88 14.74
N VAL A 237 6.45 19.97 14.07
CA VAL A 237 5.62 21.17 14.05
C VAL A 237 5.17 21.44 12.62
N LYS A 238 3.86 21.48 12.42
CA LYS A 238 3.26 21.83 11.12
C LYS A 238 2.66 23.23 11.23
N TYR A 239 3.01 24.08 10.27
CA TYR A 239 2.43 25.41 10.11
C TYR A 239 1.63 25.51 8.82
N SER A 240 0.39 25.95 8.93
CA SER A 240 -0.54 26.14 7.80
C SER A 240 -0.60 27.60 7.38
N PHE A 241 -0.50 27.89 6.09
CA PHE A 241 -0.48 29.23 5.53
C PHE A 241 -1.12 29.27 4.13
N PRO A 242 -1.56 30.44 3.66
CA PRO A 242 -2.01 30.59 2.27
C PRO A 242 -0.82 30.46 1.30
N LEU A 243 -0.98 29.63 0.26
CA LEU A 243 0.02 29.48 -0.80
C LEU A 243 -0.69 29.20 -2.13
N LEU A 244 -0.40 30.00 -3.16
CA LEU A 244 -0.98 29.90 -4.51
C LEU A 244 -2.52 29.87 -4.53
N GLY A 245 -3.15 30.69 -3.68
CA GLY A 245 -4.62 30.76 -3.58
C GLY A 245 -5.27 29.58 -2.83
N ASN A 246 -4.50 28.66 -2.30
CA ASN A 246 -4.93 27.51 -1.54
C ASN A 246 -4.29 27.49 -0.14
N LYS A 247 -4.72 26.55 0.70
CA LYS A 247 -4.05 26.29 1.97
C LYS A 247 -2.82 25.40 1.72
N GLY A 248 -1.63 25.92 2.01
CA GLY A 248 -0.38 25.17 2.09
C GLY A 248 0.01 24.89 3.52
N HIS A 249 0.95 23.97 3.72
CA HIS A 249 1.56 23.75 5.04
C HIS A 249 3.00 23.26 4.88
N ILE A 250 3.82 23.63 5.86
CA ILE A 250 5.15 23.10 6.08
C ILE A 250 5.16 22.34 7.39
N LEU A 251 5.74 21.14 7.39
CA LEU A 251 6.03 20.35 8.56
C LEU A 251 7.54 20.22 8.69
N ILE A 252 8.07 20.50 9.89
CA ILE A 252 9.48 20.32 10.22
C ILE A 252 9.52 19.50 11.51
N GLY A 253 10.42 18.52 11.57
CA GLY A 253 10.54 17.68 12.75
C GLY A 253 11.87 16.98 12.85
N GLY A 254 12.03 16.25 13.94
CA GLY A 254 13.18 15.40 14.20
C GLY A 254 12.83 14.26 15.13
N SER A 255 13.71 13.26 15.13
CA SER A 255 13.56 12.06 15.94
C SER A 255 14.90 11.62 16.51
N TYR A 256 14.81 10.88 17.59
CA TYR A 256 15.91 10.10 18.14
C TYR A 256 15.46 8.65 18.31
N TYR A 257 16.30 7.72 17.87
CA TYR A 257 16.07 6.29 17.99
C TYR A 257 17.31 5.62 18.56
N ASP A 258 17.13 4.86 19.62
CA ASP A 258 18.17 4.13 20.35
C ASP A 258 17.89 2.63 20.24
N TYR A 259 18.77 1.90 19.58
CA TYR A 259 18.76 0.46 19.54
C TYR A 259 19.75 -0.09 20.56
N GLY A 260 19.26 -0.43 21.74
CA GLY A 260 20.11 -0.97 22.80
C GLY A 260 20.68 -2.34 22.44
N ASN A 261 21.96 -2.57 22.79
CA ASN A 261 22.66 -3.85 22.68
C ASN A 261 22.80 -4.40 21.27
N THR A 262 22.95 -3.59 20.23
CA THR A 262 23.21 -4.09 18.87
C THR A 262 24.68 -4.50 18.69
N LYS A 263 25.61 -3.66 19.14
CA LYS A 263 27.05 -3.90 18.99
C LYS A 263 27.50 -5.22 19.62
N GLY A 264 28.24 -6.03 18.84
CA GLY A 264 28.78 -7.32 19.28
C GLY A 264 27.76 -8.46 19.31
N ASN A 265 26.53 -8.20 18.91
CA ASN A 265 25.48 -9.21 18.75
C ASN A 265 25.26 -9.56 17.26
N SER A 266 24.75 -10.77 17.02
CA SER A 266 24.42 -11.24 15.66
C SER A 266 23.40 -10.32 15.00
N PRO A 267 23.42 -10.21 13.65
CA PRO A 267 22.39 -9.48 12.91
C PRO A 267 20.98 -9.95 13.25
N LEU A 268 20.06 -8.98 13.30
CA LEU A 268 18.65 -9.21 13.54
C LEU A 268 17.99 -9.96 12.38
N TYR A 269 17.01 -10.79 12.66
CA TYR A 269 16.21 -11.56 11.71
C TYR A 269 17.01 -12.66 10.98
N ASP A 270 18.10 -12.34 10.27
CA ASP A 270 18.98 -13.29 9.60
C ASP A 270 20.42 -13.13 10.13
N PRO A 271 20.90 -14.02 11.01
CA PRO A 271 22.25 -13.94 11.54
C PRO A 271 23.38 -14.04 10.48
N ALA A 272 23.07 -14.49 9.26
CA ALA A 272 24.00 -14.60 8.16
C ALA A 272 24.05 -13.34 7.26
N ASP A 273 23.09 -12.42 7.39
CA ASP A 273 23.01 -11.20 6.59
C ASP A 273 22.77 -9.96 7.47
N ALA A 274 23.73 -9.07 7.48
CA ALA A 274 23.64 -7.79 8.17
C ALA A 274 22.95 -6.70 7.34
N PHE A 275 22.41 -7.02 6.16
CA PHE A 275 21.70 -6.10 5.29
C PHE A 275 22.47 -4.82 4.98
N GLY A 276 23.77 -4.97 4.65
CA GLY A 276 24.66 -3.85 4.32
C GLY A 276 25.35 -3.18 5.52
N ASN A 277 24.94 -3.48 6.75
CA ASN A 277 25.62 -2.96 7.94
C ASN A 277 26.99 -3.63 8.14
N SER A 278 27.92 -2.89 8.76
CA SER A 278 29.25 -3.38 9.07
C SER A 278 29.23 -4.45 10.16
N VAL A 279 29.98 -5.54 9.93
CA VAL A 279 30.16 -6.60 10.92
C VAL A 279 31.62 -6.73 11.34
N ASP A 280 31.86 -7.34 12.50
CA ASP A 280 33.20 -7.72 12.98
C ASP A 280 33.65 -9.06 12.39
N ALA A 281 34.80 -9.55 12.79
CA ALA A 281 35.34 -10.82 12.32
C ALA A 281 34.54 -12.04 12.73
N GLY A 282 33.63 -11.90 13.71
CA GLY A 282 32.69 -12.93 14.17
C GLY A 282 31.34 -12.88 13.47
N GLY A 283 31.11 -11.92 12.56
CA GLY A 283 29.83 -11.72 11.88
C GLY A 283 28.80 -10.93 12.69
N ASN A 284 29.19 -10.33 13.84
CA ASN A 284 28.31 -9.54 14.67
C ASN A 284 28.33 -8.07 14.28
N TYR A 285 27.26 -7.32 14.58
CA TYR A 285 27.23 -5.88 14.35
C TYR A 285 28.45 -5.18 14.97
N ARG A 286 29.13 -4.39 14.16
CA ARG A 286 30.37 -3.71 14.54
C ARG A 286 30.10 -2.50 15.43
N PHE A 287 28.97 -1.83 15.23
CA PHE A 287 28.58 -0.60 15.89
C PHE A 287 27.22 -0.74 16.58
N ASP A 288 26.96 0.18 17.47
CA ASP A 288 25.60 0.43 17.99
C ASP A 288 24.85 1.38 17.06
N TYR A 289 23.55 1.57 17.30
CA TYR A 289 22.71 2.41 16.45
C TYR A 289 21.91 3.40 17.29
N ASP A 290 22.47 4.60 17.38
CA ASP A 290 21.90 5.78 18.03
C ASP A 290 21.56 6.80 16.95
N LEU A 291 20.33 6.81 16.44
CA LEU A 291 19.97 7.57 15.26
C LEU A 291 19.39 8.93 15.62
N VAL A 292 19.91 9.98 15.02
CA VAL A 292 19.31 11.32 15.02
C VAL A 292 18.76 11.60 13.62
N GLU A 293 17.45 11.87 13.55
CA GLU A 293 16.76 12.19 12.31
C GLU A 293 16.31 13.64 12.29
N SER A 294 16.35 14.29 11.13
CA SER A 294 15.69 15.56 10.86
C SER A 294 14.93 15.49 9.53
N PHE A 295 13.74 16.07 9.48
CA PHE A 295 12.91 16.04 8.26
C PHE A 295 12.10 17.31 8.06
N ALA A 296 11.74 17.54 6.79
CA ALA A 296 10.82 18.61 6.42
C ALA A 296 9.92 18.15 5.26
N GLU A 297 8.68 18.64 5.27
CA GLU A 297 7.73 18.44 4.16
C GLU A 297 6.93 19.71 3.92
N LEU A 298 6.95 20.20 2.67
CA LEU A 298 6.14 21.31 2.17
C LEU A 298 5.03 20.77 1.27
N SER A 299 3.78 20.95 1.65
CA SER A 299 2.63 20.51 0.86
C SER A 299 1.75 21.69 0.48
N PHE A 300 1.35 21.73 -0.79
CA PHE A 300 0.52 22.79 -1.36
C PHE A 300 -0.26 22.27 -2.57
N LYS A 301 -1.04 23.14 -3.22
CA LYS A 301 -1.73 22.82 -4.46
C LYS A 301 -1.36 23.78 -5.58
N VAL A 302 -1.24 23.25 -6.78
CA VAL A 302 -1.12 24.00 -8.02
C VAL A 302 -2.31 23.64 -8.91
N ASN A 303 -3.22 24.57 -9.18
CA ASN A 303 -4.45 24.31 -9.93
C ASN A 303 -5.20 23.07 -9.43
N ASP A 304 -5.43 22.98 -8.11
CA ASP A 304 -6.05 21.84 -7.41
C ASP A 304 -5.27 20.52 -7.39
N ILE A 305 -4.16 20.41 -8.08
CA ILE A 305 -3.27 19.26 -8.02
C ILE A 305 -2.41 19.37 -6.75
N PRO A 306 -2.50 18.44 -5.81
CA PRO A 306 -1.64 18.45 -4.63
C PRO A 306 -0.19 18.16 -5.01
N VAL A 307 0.73 18.90 -4.42
CA VAL A 307 2.18 18.74 -4.55
C VAL A 307 2.77 18.67 -3.15
N SER A 308 3.67 17.74 -2.92
CA SER A 308 4.47 17.66 -1.70
C SER A 308 5.94 17.54 -2.06
N LEU A 309 6.77 18.38 -1.44
CA LEU A 309 8.23 18.32 -1.48
C LEU A 309 8.71 17.91 -0.11
N PHE A 310 9.62 16.96 -0.03
CA PHE A 310 10.09 16.45 1.25
C PHE A 310 11.57 16.13 1.24
N GLY A 311 12.16 16.19 2.42
CA GLY A 311 13.52 15.76 2.69
C GLY A 311 13.63 15.10 4.05
N ASN A 312 14.53 14.14 4.15
CA ASN A 312 14.85 13.40 5.35
C ASN A 312 16.36 13.21 5.45
N TYR A 313 16.92 13.40 6.62
CA TYR A 313 18.33 13.17 6.93
C TYR A 313 18.43 12.40 8.24
N VAL A 314 19.25 11.38 8.27
CA VAL A 314 19.54 10.57 9.46
C VAL A 314 21.03 10.42 9.64
N MET A 315 21.47 10.37 10.89
CA MET A 315 22.86 10.11 11.25
C MET A 315 22.90 9.14 12.45
N ASN A 316 23.69 8.11 12.34
CA ASN A 316 24.04 7.26 13.47
C ASN A 316 25.15 7.94 14.30
N THR A 317 24.83 8.30 15.53
CA THR A 317 25.76 8.99 16.44
C THR A 317 26.56 8.04 17.33
N ALA A 318 26.41 6.72 17.14
CA ALA A 318 27.11 5.72 17.92
C ALA A 318 28.63 5.82 17.73
N PRO A 319 29.44 5.69 18.80
CA PRO A 319 30.88 5.88 18.74
C PRO A 319 31.56 4.92 17.74
N GLY A 320 32.33 5.49 16.80
CA GLY A 320 33.19 4.76 15.87
C GLY A 320 32.56 4.42 14.53
N ALA A 321 31.27 4.63 14.32
CA ALA A 321 30.65 4.53 13.00
C ALA A 321 31.27 5.59 12.06
N LYS A 322 31.53 5.22 10.80
CA LYS A 322 32.13 6.12 9.80
C LYS A 322 31.25 6.35 8.60
N GLU A 323 30.61 5.31 8.13
CA GLU A 323 29.59 5.33 7.07
C GLU A 323 28.23 5.50 7.75
N ASP A 324 28.01 6.66 8.40
CA ASP A 324 27.02 6.88 9.46
C ASP A 324 25.84 7.74 9.03
N ARG A 325 25.74 8.12 7.75
CA ARG A 325 24.76 9.10 7.24
C ARG A 325 23.84 8.53 6.18
N GLY A 326 22.59 8.95 6.25
CA GLY A 326 21.63 8.70 5.21
C GLY A 326 20.80 9.95 4.91
N TRP A 327 20.44 10.18 3.66
CA TRP A 327 19.53 11.26 3.30
C TRP A 327 18.66 10.90 2.10
N LEU A 328 17.53 11.55 2.05
CA LEU A 328 16.56 11.41 0.98
C LEU A 328 15.90 12.76 0.69
N ALA A 329 15.71 13.04 -0.61
CA ALA A 329 14.89 14.19 -1.03
C ALA A 329 13.97 13.78 -2.18
N GLY A 330 12.74 14.29 -2.18
CA GLY A 330 11.78 13.88 -3.18
C GLY A 330 10.55 14.76 -3.29
N LEU A 331 9.66 14.36 -4.19
CA LEU A 331 8.40 15.03 -4.45
C LEU A 331 7.29 14.02 -4.78
N THR A 332 6.07 14.44 -4.49
CA THR A 332 4.85 13.77 -4.96
C THR A 332 3.95 14.78 -5.65
N VAL A 333 3.41 14.45 -6.81
CA VAL A 333 2.47 15.27 -7.58
C VAL A 333 1.20 14.46 -7.81
N GLY A 334 0.04 15.06 -7.52
CA GLY A 334 -1.25 14.39 -7.66
C GLY A 334 -1.61 13.50 -6.48
N LYS A 335 -2.76 12.86 -6.56
CA LYS A 335 -3.29 11.94 -5.55
C LYS A 335 -4.16 10.89 -6.22
N CYS A 336 -3.75 9.64 -6.16
CA CYS A 336 -4.48 8.49 -6.66
C CYS A 336 -5.53 8.04 -5.64
N LYS A 337 -6.81 8.48 -5.79
CA LYS A 337 -7.90 8.17 -4.83
C LYS A 337 -9.26 7.96 -5.48
N VAL A 338 -9.64 8.83 -6.43
CA VAL A 338 -10.92 8.73 -7.15
C VAL A 338 -10.67 8.15 -8.54
N PRO A 339 -11.64 7.50 -9.20
CA PRO A 339 -11.47 6.98 -10.55
C PRO A 339 -10.86 8.02 -11.49
N HIS A 340 -9.91 7.59 -12.33
CA HIS A 340 -9.15 8.40 -13.29
C HIS A 340 -8.19 9.43 -12.67
N SER A 341 -8.00 9.44 -11.35
CA SER A 341 -6.93 10.23 -10.72
C SER A 341 -5.61 9.48 -10.76
N TRP A 342 -4.54 10.24 -10.65
CA TRP A 342 -3.17 9.74 -10.73
C TRP A 342 -2.28 10.37 -9.66
N ALA A 343 -1.15 9.74 -9.39
CA ALA A 343 -0.07 10.28 -8.57
C ALA A 343 1.28 9.91 -9.18
N PHE A 344 2.19 10.86 -9.22
CA PHE A 344 3.59 10.68 -9.56
C PHE A 344 4.44 10.85 -8.32
N ARG A 345 5.47 10.00 -8.13
CA ARG A 345 6.43 10.06 -7.03
C ARG A 345 7.83 9.98 -7.60
N TYR A 346 8.72 10.75 -6.99
CA TYR A 346 10.14 10.66 -7.22
C TYR A 346 10.89 10.93 -5.93
N ASN A 347 11.92 10.14 -5.66
CA ASN A 347 12.93 10.47 -4.67
C ASN A 347 14.31 10.00 -5.12
N TYR A 348 15.32 10.68 -4.59
CA TYR A 348 16.69 10.22 -4.57
C TYR A 348 17.07 9.99 -3.12
N ARG A 349 17.77 8.89 -2.86
CA ARG A 349 18.34 8.60 -1.54
C ARG A 349 19.78 8.14 -1.66
N ASP A 350 20.55 8.42 -0.60
CA ASP A 350 21.90 7.97 -0.38
C ASP A 350 21.98 7.51 1.08
N ILE A 351 22.34 6.26 1.31
CA ILE A 351 22.34 5.63 2.61
C ILE A 351 23.64 4.86 2.80
N GLU A 352 24.49 5.35 3.70
CA GLU A 352 25.76 4.73 4.04
C GLU A 352 25.56 3.45 4.87
N ALA A 353 26.58 2.61 4.96
CA ALA A 353 26.50 1.26 5.51
C ALA A 353 25.94 1.22 6.95
N ASP A 354 26.35 2.12 7.81
CA ASP A 354 25.97 2.14 9.23
C ASP A 354 25.07 3.33 9.60
N ALA A 355 24.43 3.95 8.61
CA ALA A 355 23.53 5.06 8.83
C ALA A 355 22.29 4.68 9.65
N VAL A 356 21.75 3.49 9.43
CA VAL A 356 20.58 2.91 10.11
C VAL A 356 20.69 1.38 10.14
N LEU A 357 19.82 0.68 10.87
CA LEU A 357 19.72 -0.77 10.80
C LEU A 357 19.10 -1.20 9.46
N GLY A 358 19.91 -1.85 8.61
CA GLY A 358 19.57 -2.22 7.25
C GLY A 358 18.38 -3.17 7.16
N VAL A 359 18.21 -4.06 8.12
CA VAL A 359 17.11 -5.03 8.19
C VAL A 359 15.72 -4.40 8.19
N PHE A 360 15.59 -3.13 8.60
CA PHE A 360 14.30 -2.42 8.71
C PHE A 360 14.05 -1.41 7.60
N THR A 361 15.00 -1.22 6.68
CA THR A 361 14.88 -0.29 5.55
C THR A 361 14.01 -0.86 4.42
N ASP A 362 13.77 -0.03 3.40
CA ASP A 362 13.01 -0.36 2.19
C ASP A 362 13.54 -1.65 1.51
N SER A 363 12.74 -2.70 1.51
CA SER A 363 13.06 -3.99 0.89
C SER A 363 13.12 -3.96 -0.64
N ASP A 364 12.65 -2.87 -1.26
CA ASP A 364 12.61 -2.71 -2.71
C ASP A 364 13.81 -1.91 -3.25
N PHE A 365 14.32 -0.94 -2.48
CA PHE A 365 15.50 -0.14 -2.81
C PHE A 365 16.76 -0.98 -2.65
N ILE A 366 17.64 -1.01 -3.65
CA ILE A 366 18.86 -1.82 -3.74
C ILE A 366 18.71 -3.33 -3.47
N GLY A 367 17.50 -3.80 -3.23
CA GLY A 367 17.17 -5.17 -2.82
C GLY A 367 16.99 -5.34 -1.32
N GLY A 368 16.95 -4.25 -0.57
CA GLY A 368 16.92 -4.15 0.89
C GLY A 368 18.27 -3.77 1.47
N GLY A 369 18.25 -3.17 2.66
CA GLY A 369 19.46 -2.85 3.41
C GLY A 369 20.02 -1.44 3.20
N THR A 370 21.28 -1.27 3.59
CA THR A 370 22.06 -0.02 3.53
C THR A 370 23.20 -0.12 2.51
N ASP A 371 24.13 0.81 2.51
CA ASP A 371 25.30 0.90 1.60
C ASP A 371 24.87 1.05 0.12
N GLY A 372 23.97 2.01 -0.12
CA GLY A 372 23.48 2.24 -1.47
C GLY A 372 22.88 3.61 -1.72
N ARG A 373 22.78 3.96 -3.01
CA ARG A 373 22.23 5.23 -3.46
C ARG A 373 21.49 5.11 -4.79
N GLY A 374 20.59 6.03 -5.05
CA GLY A 374 19.93 6.09 -6.34
C GLY A 374 18.52 6.63 -6.31
N HIS A 375 17.80 6.34 -7.37
CA HIS A 375 16.51 6.93 -7.73
C HIS A 375 15.37 5.93 -7.57
N GLU A 376 14.24 6.42 -7.08
CA GLU A 376 12.95 5.76 -7.15
C GLU A 376 11.96 6.65 -7.92
N ILE A 377 11.31 6.09 -8.92
CA ILE A 377 10.28 6.76 -9.73
C ILE A 377 9.01 5.92 -9.65
N GLY A 378 7.89 6.53 -9.29
CA GLY A 378 6.61 5.84 -9.17
C GLY A 378 5.48 6.59 -9.86
N PHE A 379 4.57 5.85 -10.48
CA PHE A 379 3.34 6.38 -11.04
C PHE A 379 2.17 5.45 -10.70
N ASP A 380 1.11 6.01 -10.15
CA ASP A 380 -0.13 5.31 -9.82
C ASP A 380 -1.30 5.90 -10.61
N TYR A 381 -2.21 5.05 -11.06
CA TYR A 381 -3.45 5.41 -11.72
C TYR A 381 -4.64 4.67 -11.12
N GLN A 382 -5.67 5.40 -10.71
CA GLN A 382 -6.90 4.83 -10.16
C GLN A 382 -7.84 4.43 -11.31
N ILE A 383 -7.91 3.15 -11.60
CA ILE A 383 -8.74 2.61 -12.69
C ILE A 383 -10.22 2.71 -12.33
N ALA A 384 -10.57 2.30 -11.11
CA ALA A 384 -11.94 2.31 -10.58
C ALA A 384 -11.92 2.59 -9.07
N LYS A 385 -13.05 2.75 -8.41
CA LYS A 385 -13.18 3.13 -6.99
C LYS A 385 -12.27 2.30 -6.06
N HIS A 386 -12.10 1.01 -6.32
CA HIS A 386 -11.35 0.07 -5.48
C HIS A 386 -10.17 -0.61 -6.23
N CYS A 387 -9.86 -0.15 -7.45
CA CYS A 387 -8.84 -0.75 -8.29
C CYS A 387 -7.81 0.30 -8.74
N LYS A 388 -6.53 0.04 -8.46
CA LYS A 388 -5.40 0.89 -8.81
C LYS A 388 -4.33 0.09 -9.55
N ALA A 389 -3.81 0.66 -10.65
CA ALA A 389 -2.56 0.20 -11.27
C ALA A 389 -1.39 1.09 -10.82
N GLY A 390 -0.22 0.51 -10.70
CA GLY A 390 1.01 1.22 -10.33
C GLY A 390 2.21 0.71 -11.10
N ILE A 391 3.17 1.58 -11.31
CA ILE A 391 4.51 1.27 -11.81
C ILE A 391 5.53 1.92 -10.89
N SER A 392 6.57 1.17 -10.48
CA SER A 392 7.72 1.72 -9.75
C SER A 392 9.00 1.25 -10.43
N TYR A 393 9.95 2.16 -10.57
CA TYR A 393 11.26 1.88 -11.14
C TYR A 393 12.35 2.41 -10.23
N PHE A 394 13.30 1.53 -9.91
CA PHE A 394 14.48 1.80 -9.12
C PHE A 394 15.71 1.74 -10.02
N TYR A 395 16.53 2.78 -9.98
CA TYR A 395 17.81 2.87 -10.69
C TYR A 395 18.89 3.25 -9.71
N ASN A 396 19.59 2.24 -9.20
CA ASN A 396 20.40 2.37 -7.99
C ASN A 396 21.79 1.76 -8.15
N LYS A 397 22.64 2.11 -7.20
CA LYS A 397 23.93 1.51 -6.92
C LYS A 397 23.89 0.96 -5.49
N ARG A 398 24.46 -0.21 -5.28
CA ARG A 398 24.60 -0.89 -3.98
C ARG A 398 26.05 -1.29 -3.73
N GLU A 399 26.37 -1.70 -2.52
CA GLU A 399 27.73 -2.12 -2.12
C GLU A 399 28.76 -1.03 -2.43
N ILE A 400 28.40 0.23 -2.11
CA ILE A 400 29.20 1.41 -2.42
C ILE A 400 30.58 1.34 -1.76
N SER A 401 30.62 0.87 -0.49
CA SER A 401 31.86 0.74 0.31
C SER A 401 32.78 -0.36 -0.20
N SER A 402 32.30 -1.35 -0.93
CA SER A 402 33.03 -2.55 -1.33
C SER A 402 33.28 -2.71 -2.83
N GLY A 403 32.77 -1.78 -3.66
CA GLY A 403 33.05 -1.83 -5.11
C GLY A 403 31.87 -1.53 -6.01
N GLU A 404 30.94 -0.73 -5.58
CA GLU A 404 29.78 -0.16 -6.29
C GLU A 404 29.20 -1.03 -7.42
N LYS A 405 28.09 -1.71 -7.16
CA LYS A 405 27.38 -2.55 -8.14
C LYS A 405 26.05 -1.92 -8.59
N GLY A 406 25.72 -2.08 -9.86
CA GLY A 406 24.47 -1.63 -10.43
C GLY A 406 23.26 -2.44 -9.94
N TYR A 407 22.13 -1.77 -9.65
CA TYR A 407 20.86 -2.39 -9.30
C TYR A 407 19.70 -1.68 -9.97
N GLN A 408 18.84 -2.44 -10.65
CA GLN A 408 17.63 -1.93 -11.27
C GLN A 408 16.46 -2.85 -10.92
N ARG A 409 15.31 -2.26 -10.62
CA ARG A 409 14.09 -3.01 -10.35
C ARG A 409 12.90 -2.29 -10.97
N LEU A 410 12.12 -3.01 -11.76
CA LEU A 410 10.83 -2.56 -12.27
C LEU A 410 9.73 -3.37 -11.60
N GLN A 411 8.70 -2.69 -11.12
CA GLN A 411 7.51 -3.28 -10.53
C GLN A 411 6.26 -2.79 -11.25
N LEU A 412 5.36 -3.72 -11.57
CA LEU A 412 4.04 -3.45 -12.12
C LEU A 412 3.01 -4.03 -11.17
N ASP A 413 2.20 -3.17 -10.58
CA ASP A 413 1.22 -3.51 -9.55
C ASP A 413 -0.21 -3.36 -10.04
N LEU A 414 -1.07 -4.31 -9.68
CA LEU A 414 -2.52 -4.17 -9.70
C LEU A 414 -3.04 -4.40 -8.28
N VAL A 415 -3.72 -3.40 -7.72
CA VAL A 415 -4.14 -3.38 -6.32
C VAL A 415 -5.65 -3.21 -6.23
N PHE A 416 -6.30 -4.12 -5.51
CA PHE A 416 -7.71 -4.06 -5.14
C PHE A 416 -7.83 -3.81 -3.65
N LYS A 417 -8.72 -2.89 -3.24
CA LYS A 417 -8.98 -2.54 -1.83
C LYS A 417 -10.46 -2.62 -1.51
N PHE A 418 -10.81 -3.06 -0.32
CA PHE A 418 -12.19 -3.13 0.16
C PHE A 418 -12.28 -2.71 1.64
#